data_7a407a10ab9fa2270ffd11f94e73e81a
#
_entry.id   7a407a10ab9fa2270ffd11f94e73e81a
#
_cell.length_a   1.000
_cell.length_b   1.000
_cell.length_c   1.000
_cell.angle_alpha   90.00
_cell.angle_beta   90.00
_cell.angle_gamma   90.00
#
_symmetry.space_group_name_H-M   'P 1'
#
loop_
_entity.id
_entity.type
_entity.pdbx_description
1 polymer ?
#
loop_
_entity_poly.entity_id
_entity_poly.type
_entity_poly.pdbx_seq_one_letter_code
_entity_poly.pdbx_strand_id
1 'polypeptide(L)'
;MDLDGLLPLVVPAVMALAARPLSSRLPPRTATWLLTATAVVLALASTATLAVLALGGALRLPVIAALGHLSEHVLHRDPQTSPIAATLAGPALAASVAAGGYAAVRRVRALLAGARAARDLPGREVVAVVADDAADAFALPGRPGRVVVSTGMLSILDEAERRVLLAHEHAHLSGRHHVFRALVHVAAAANPMLWPLRGAVTFTTERWADERAAAGADRERAARAIGKAALAHNRRPGLG
;
A
#
# COMPACT_ATOMS: atom_id res chain seq x y z
N MET A 1 24.76 -20.30 -12.01
CA MET A 1 23.73 -19.60 -11.24
C MET A 1 22.43 -19.93 -11.93
N ASP A 2 21.63 -20.81 -11.34
CA ASP A 2 20.40 -21.25 -11.94
C ASP A 2 19.42 -20.06 -11.97
N LEU A 3 18.84 -19.81 -13.14
CA LEU A 3 17.85 -18.76 -13.35
C LEU A 3 16.71 -18.86 -12.33
N ASP A 4 16.41 -20.08 -11.87
CA ASP A 4 15.34 -20.35 -10.88
C ASP A 4 15.58 -19.65 -9.53
N GLY A 5 16.83 -19.57 -9.07
CA GLY A 5 17.18 -18.85 -7.82
C GLY A 5 17.04 -17.33 -7.90
N LEU A 6 17.01 -16.75 -9.11
CA LEU A 6 16.86 -15.31 -9.33
C LEU A 6 15.41 -14.89 -9.65
N LEU A 7 14.52 -15.85 -9.94
CA LEU A 7 13.12 -15.56 -10.23
C LEU A 7 12.46 -14.62 -9.21
N PRO A 8 12.63 -14.80 -7.88
CA PRO A 8 12.04 -13.90 -6.89
C PRO A 8 12.53 -12.45 -6.97
N LEU A 9 13.65 -12.20 -7.63
CA LEU A 9 14.19 -10.86 -7.83
C LEU A 9 13.74 -10.24 -9.16
N VAL A 10 13.41 -11.06 -10.18
CA VAL A 10 13.00 -10.60 -11.53
C VAL A 10 11.48 -10.48 -11.65
N VAL A 11 10.73 -11.44 -11.09
CA VAL A 11 9.25 -11.47 -11.15
C VAL A 11 8.60 -10.17 -10.67
N PRO A 12 9.10 -9.47 -9.61
CA PRO A 12 8.56 -8.16 -9.23
C PRO A 12 8.54 -7.12 -10.34
N ALA A 13 9.57 -7.09 -11.19
CA ALA A 13 9.62 -6.15 -12.32
C ALA A 13 8.58 -6.49 -13.39
N VAL A 14 8.36 -7.77 -13.69
CA VAL A 14 7.33 -8.24 -14.63
C VAL A 14 5.93 -7.90 -14.11
N MET A 15 5.69 -8.15 -12.81
CA MET A 15 4.41 -7.82 -12.17
C MET A 15 4.15 -6.32 -12.12
N ALA A 16 5.20 -5.49 -11.99
CA ALA A 16 5.09 -4.04 -12.06
C ALA A 16 4.55 -3.57 -13.42
N LEU A 17 4.98 -4.20 -14.51
CA LEU A 17 4.48 -3.92 -15.87
C LEU A 17 3.01 -4.38 -16.04
N ALA A 18 2.65 -5.54 -15.48
CA ALA A 18 1.29 -6.07 -15.54
C ALA A 18 0.29 -5.33 -14.63
N ALA A 19 0.75 -4.53 -13.68
CA ALA A 19 -0.11 -3.88 -12.67
C ALA A 19 -1.18 -2.97 -13.29
N ARG A 20 -0.82 -2.15 -14.31
CA ARG A 20 -1.75 -1.24 -14.98
C ARG A 20 -2.87 -1.98 -15.74
N PRO A 21 -2.57 -2.91 -16.67
CA PRO A 21 -3.63 -3.63 -17.40
C PRO A 21 -4.51 -4.48 -16.46
N LEU A 22 -3.96 -5.09 -15.41
CA LEU A 22 -4.75 -5.83 -14.44
C LEU A 22 -5.69 -4.92 -13.64
N SER A 23 -5.23 -3.75 -13.23
CA SER A 23 -6.04 -2.80 -12.45
C SER A 23 -7.21 -2.23 -13.24
N SER A 24 -7.12 -2.15 -14.57
CA SER A 24 -8.19 -1.62 -15.42
C SER A 24 -9.19 -2.68 -15.90
N ARG A 25 -8.74 -3.92 -16.14
CA ARG A 25 -9.56 -5.00 -16.72
C ARG A 25 -10.33 -5.82 -15.70
N LEU A 26 -9.80 -5.95 -14.49
CA LEU A 26 -10.45 -6.75 -13.44
C LEU A 26 -11.50 -5.94 -12.67
N PRO A 27 -12.51 -6.63 -12.06
CA PRO A 27 -13.39 -6.00 -11.08
C PRO A 27 -12.54 -5.38 -9.95
N PRO A 28 -12.83 -4.14 -9.50
CA PRO A 28 -11.91 -3.38 -8.66
C PRO A 28 -11.64 -4.04 -7.31
N ARG A 29 -12.63 -4.71 -6.71
CA ARG A 29 -12.44 -5.48 -5.48
C ARG A 29 -11.43 -6.61 -5.69
N THR A 30 -11.60 -7.41 -6.73
CA THR A 30 -10.71 -8.54 -7.06
C THR A 30 -9.30 -8.04 -7.39
N ALA A 31 -9.20 -6.97 -8.20
CA ALA A 31 -7.92 -6.35 -8.53
C ALA A 31 -7.17 -5.84 -7.29
N THR A 32 -7.88 -5.19 -6.35
CA THR A 32 -7.29 -4.71 -5.10
C THR A 32 -6.68 -5.85 -4.27
N TRP A 33 -7.44 -6.94 -4.07
CA TRP A 33 -6.95 -8.12 -3.35
C TRP A 33 -5.77 -8.76 -4.05
N LEU A 34 -5.89 -9.03 -5.34
CA LEU A 34 -4.87 -9.71 -6.13
C LEU A 34 -3.56 -8.92 -6.16
N LEU A 35 -3.62 -7.62 -6.52
CA LEU A 35 -2.42 -6.78 -6.61
C LEU A 35 -1.75 -6.59 -5.24
N THR A 36 -2.53 -6.46 -4.17
CA THR A 36 -1.97 -6.32 -2.82
C THR A 36 -1.33 -7.63 -2.34
N ALA A 37 -2.02 -8.76 -2.51
CA ALA A 37 -1.46 -10.07 -2.14
C ALA A 37 -0.18 -10.36 -2.92
N THR A 38 -0.18 -10.12 -4.24
CA THR A 38 1.00 -10.27 -5.09
C THR A 38 2.16 -9.38 -4.61
N ALA A 39 1.90 -8.10 -4.28
CA ALA A 39 2.94 -7.21 -3.78
C ALA A 39 3.57 -7.73 -2.48
N VAL A 40 2.75 -8.19 -1.53
CA VAL A 40 3.23 -8.73 -0.24
C VAL A 40 4.04 -10.01 -0.46
N VAL A 41 3.51 -10.96 -1.24
CA VAL A 41 4.20 -12.23 -1.51
C VAL A 41 5.55 -11.99 -2.20
N LEU A 42 5.59 -11.13 -3.22
CA LEU A 42 6.83 -10.82 -3.92
C LEU A 42 7.85 -10.07 -3.06
N ALA A 43 7.41 -9.17 -2.18
CA ALA A 43 8.29 -8.51 -1.24
C ALA A 43 8.91 -9.52 -0.25
N LEU A 44 8.09 -10.42 0.31
CA LEU A 44 8.56 -11.48 1.21
C LEU A 44 9.50 -12.44 0.51
N ALA A 45 9.15 -12.90 -0.70
CA ALA A 45 9.99 -13.80 -1.48
C ALA A 45 11.35 -13.16 -1.82
N SER A 46 11.36 -11.90 -2.29
CA SER A 46 12.60 -11.17 -2.56
C SER A 46 13.46 -11.01 -1.31
N THR A 47 12.84 -10.64 -0.18
CA THR A 47 13.56 -10.48 1.09
C THR A 47 14.13 -11.82 1.58
N ALA A 48 13.37 -12.92 1.47
CA ALA A 48 13.84 -14.26 1.81
C ALA A 48 14.99 -14.70 0.91
N THR A 49 14.93 -14.45 -0.41
CA THR A 49 16.04 -14.73 -1.33
C THR A 49 17.30 -13.95 -0.94
N LEU A 50 17.17 -12.66 -0.65
CA LEU A 50 18.29 -11.85 -0.17
C LEU A 50 18.85 -12.39 1.14
N ALA A 51 18.04 -12.88 2.06
CA ALA A 51 18.47 -13.46 3.32
C ALA A 51 19.28 -14.75 3.12
N VAL A 52 18.80 -15.64 2.22
CA VAL A 52 19.53 -16.87 1.88
C VAL A 52 20.89 -16.55 1.23
N LEU A 53 20.92 -15.62 0.28
CA LEU A 53 22.15 -15.20 -0.38
C LEU A 53 23.13 -14.53 0.58
N ALA A 54 22.63 -13.67 1.48
CA ALA A 54 23.44 -13.00 2.49
C ALA A 54 24.03 -13.99 3.49
N LEU A 55 23.24 -14.98 3.93
CA LEU A 55 23.70 -16.04 4.82
C LEU A 55 24.82 -16.87 4.14
N GLY A 56 24.59 -17.31 2.88
CA GLY A 56 25.61 -18.04 2.11
C GLY A 56 26.89 -17.23 1.92
N GLY A 57 26.78 -15.90 1.74
CA GLY A 57 27.95 -14.99 1.69
C GLY A 57 28.65 -14.86 3.03
N ALA A 58 27.90 -14.72 4.13
CA ALA A 58 28.45 -14.59 5.47
C ALA A 58 29.25 -15.85 5.90
N LEU A 59 28.72 -17.03 5.59
CA LEU A 59 29.37 -18.30 5.92
C LEU A 59 30.73 -18.48 5.21
N ARG A 60 30.99 -17.75 4.12
CA ARG A 60 32.29 -17.75 3.41
C ARG A 60 33.34 -16.82 4.03
N LEU A 61 32.94 -15.98 4.99
CA LEU A 61 33.89 -15.11 5.69
C LEU A 61 34.74 -15.97 6.66
N PRO A 62 36.08 -15.86 6.61
CA PRO A 62 36.97 -16.75 7.40
C PRO A 62 36.73 -16.64 8.90
N VAL A 63 36.33 -15.47 9.39
CA VAL A 63 35.99 -15.25 10.81
C VAL A 63 34.76 -16.05 11.22
N ILE A 64 33.72 -16.10 10.37
CA ILE A 64 32.46 -16.81 10.66
C ILE A 64 32.67 -18.32 10.49
N ALA A 65 33.40 -18.74 9.48
CA ALA A 65 33.76 -20.13 9.27
C ALA A 65 34.57 -20.72 10.47
N ALA A 66 35.50 -19.94 11.02
CA ALA A 66 36.28 -20.32 12.18
C ALA A 66 35.42 -20.42 13.47
N LEU A 67 34.48 -19.50 13.69
CA LEU A 67 33.57 -19.52 14.84
C LEU A 67 32.55 -20.68 14.79
N GLY A 68 32.13 -21.07 13.57
CA GLY A 68 31.12 -22.11 13.37
C GLY A 68 31.68 -23.53 13.33
N HIS A 69 33.03 -23.76 13.47
CA HIS A 69 33.67 -25.05 13.25
C HIS A 69 33.26 -25.77 11.95
N LEU A 70 32.86 -24.97 10.93
CA LEU A 70 32.39 -25.47 9.65
C LEU A 70 33.58 -25.94 8.85
N SER A 71 33.62 -27.23 8.48
CA SER A 71 34.67 -27.76 7.64
C SER A 71 34.59 -27.12 6.24
N GLU A 72 35.79 -26.80 5.66
CA GLU A 72 35.88 -26.25 4.30
C GLU A 72 35.13 -27.07 3.25
N HIS A 73 34.92 -28.35 3.51
CA HIS A 73 34.23 -29.28 2.63
C HIS A 73 32.71 -28.97 2.46
N VAL A 74 32.08 -28.34 3.46
CA VAL A 74 30.66 -27.93 3.40
C VAL A 74 30.53 -26.59 2.65
N LEU A 75 31.52 -25.71 2.76
CA LEU A 75 31.53 -24.38 2.14
C LEU A 75 31.79 -24.42 0.61
N HIS A 76 32.47 -25.48 0.12
CA HIS A 76 32.82 -25.62 -1.30
C HIS A 76 31.77 -26.39 -2.13
N ARG A 77 30.71 -26.89 -1.51
CA ARG A 77 29.70 -27.72 -2.19
C ARG A 77 28.69 -26.97 -3.04
N ASP A 78 28.65 -25.64 -2.96
CA ASP A 78 27.74 -24.86 -3.80
C ASP A 78 28.49 -23.81 -4.63
N PRO A 79 29.03 -24.19 -5.83
CA PRO A 79 29.73 -23.28 -6.71
C PRO A 79 28.82 -22.24 -7.41
N GLN A 80 27.50 -22.30 -7.17
CA GLN A 80 26.53 -21.59 -8.00
C GLN A 80 26.28 -20.15 -7.58
N THR A 81 26.67 -19.71 -6.39
CA THR A 81 26.46 -18.31 -5.96
C THR A 81 27.65 -17.45 -6.36
N SER A 82 27.42 -16.48 -7.25
CA SER A 82 28.43 -15.48 -7.61
C SER A 82 28.93 -14.76 -6.35
N PRO A 83 30.27 -14.60 -6.15
CA PRO A 83 30.80 -13.86 -5.00
C PRO A 83 30.29 -12.41 -4.93
N ILE A 84 30.02 -11.79 -6.09
CA ILE A 84 29.44 -10.45 -6.17
C ILE A 84 28.01 -10.44 -5.63
N ALA A 85 27.18 -11.44 -6.00
CA ALA A 85 25.81 -11.53 -5.50
C ALA A 85 25.79 -11.74 -3.98
N ALA A 86 26.67 -12.55 -3.44
CA ALA A 86 26.78 -12.80 -2.00
C ALA A 86 27.21 -11.55 -1.21
N THR A 87 28.15 -10.75 -1.74
CA THR A 87 28.60 -9.49 -1.10
C THR A 87 27.54 -8.40 -1.12
N LEU A 88 26.76 -8.30 -2.20
CA LEU A 88 25.70 -7.29 -2.34
C LEU A 88 24.43 -7.67 -1.59
N ALA A 89 24.17 -8.96 -1.37
CA ALA A 89 22.94 -9.44 -0.74
C ALA A 89 22.78 -8.95 0.71
N GLY A 90 23.86 -8.88 1.48
CA GLY A 90 23.83 -8.40 2.88
C GLY A 90 23.36 -6.96 3.00
N PRO A 91 24.03 -5.99 2.36
CA PRO A 91 23.58 -4.59 2.33
C PRO A 91 22.17 -4.43 1.73
N ALA A 92 21.82 -5.16 0.66
CA ALA A 92 20.51 -5.12 0.04
C ALA A 92 19.41 -5.62 1.00
N LEU A 93 19.68 -6.71 1.73
CA LEU A 93 18.79 -7.22 2.76
C LEU A 93 18.58 -6.19 3.88
N ALA A 94 19.68 -5.63 4.39
CA ALA A 94 19.62 -4.62 5.44
C ALA A 94 18.79 -3.40 5.00
N ALA A 95 19.00 -2.90 3.78
CA ALA A 95 18.24 -1.80 3.19
C ALA A 95 16.75 -2.16 3.03
N SER A 96 16.43 -3.36 2.53
CA SER A 96 15.05 -3.86 2.36
C SER A 96 14.31 -3.93 3.70
N VAL A 97 14.93 -4.55 4.72
CA VAL A 97 14.35 -4.69 6.06
C VAL A 97 14.20 -3.33 6.74
N ALA A 98 15.21 -2.47 6.66
CA ALA A 98 15.15 -1.13 7.24
C ALA A 98 14.07 -0.26 6.58
N ALA A 99 14.00 -0.23 5.26
CA ALA A 99 13.01 0.56 4.52
C ALA A 99 11.58 0.05 4.74
N GLY A 100 11.38 -1.28 4.66
CA GLY A 100 10.10 -1.92 4.93
C GLY A 100 9.65 -1.71 6.38
N GLY A 101 10.54 -1.90 7.35
CA GLY A 101 10.28 -1.67 8.77
C GLY A 101 9.94 -0.22 9.08
N TYR A 102 10.70 0.73 8.55
CA TYR A 102 10.41 2.16 8.68
C TYR A 102 9.04 2.53 8.09
N ALA A 103 8.74 2.03 6.86
CA ALA A 103 7.45 2.25 6.24
C ALA A 103 6.31 1.64 7.06
N ALA A 104 6.48 0.43 7.61
CA ALA A 104 5.49 -0.21 8.47
C ALA A 104 5.22 0.60 9.73
N VAL A 105 6.26 1.03 10.44
CA VAL A 105 6.12 1.87 11.64
C VAL A 105 5.41 3.19 11.33
N ARG A 106 5.79 3.87 10.24
CA ARG A 106 5.11 5.10 9.80
C ARG A 106 3.63 4.86 9.51
N ARG A 107 3.29 3.77 8.82
CA ARG A 107 1.89 3.44 8.48
C ARG A 107 1.08 3.10 9.71
N VAL A 108 1.63 2.29 10.62
CA VAL A 108 0.96 1.98 11.90
C VAL A 108 0.73 3.26 12.71
N ARG A 109 1.73 4.13 12.85
CA ARG A 109 1.58 5.41 13.54
C ARG A 109 0.50 6.29 12.92
N ALA A 110 0.45 6.40 11.59
CA ALA A 110 -0.58 7.16 10.87
C ALA A 110 -1.99 6.58 11.10
N LEU A 111 -2.14 5.25 11.05
CA LEU A 111 -3.42 4.58 11.32
C LEU A 111 -3.87 4.78 12.78
N LEU A 112 -2.94 4.70 13.73
CA LEU A 112 -3.24 4.95 15.14
C LEU A 112 -3.61 6.41 15.39
N ALA A 113 -2.93 7.35 14.73
CA ALA A 113 -3.27 8.77 14.80
C ALA A 113 -4.67 9.03 14.21
N GLY A 114 -4.98 8.48 13.04
CA GLY A 114 -6.33 8.55 12.46
C GLY A 114 -7.40 7.93 13.36
N ALA A 115 -7.10 6.80 13.99
CA ALA A 115 -8.03 6.15 14.91
C ALA A 115 -8.26 6.94 16.21
N ARG A 116 -7.25 7.68 16.69
CA ARG A 116 -7.40 8.63 17.82
C ARG A 116 -8.24 9.82 17.37
N ALA A 117 -7.89 10.47 16.27
CA ALA A 117 -8.67 11.58 15.72
C ALA A 117 -10.15 11.22 15.52
N ALA A 118 -10.44 10.01 15.02
CA ALA A 118 -11.83 9.54 14.88
C ALA A 118 -12.58 9.44 16.22
N ARG A 119 -11.89 9.12 17.32
CA ARG A 119 -12.49 9.04 18.67
C ARG A 119 -12.71 10.39 19.30
N ASP A 120 -11.80 11.35 19.01
CA ASP A 120 -11.81 12.70 19.59
C ASP A 120 -12.88 13.60 18.93
N LEU A 121 -13.42 13.20 17.77
CA LEU A 121 -14.51 13.91 17.11
C LEU A 121 -15.80 13.86 17.95
N PRO A 122 -16.54 15.00 18.04
CA PRO A 122 -17.79 15.05 18.77
C PRO A 122 -18.85 14.11 18.19
N GLY A 123 -19.75 13.63 19.06
CA GLY A 123 -20.81 12.67 18.69
C GLY A 123 -20.31 11.26 18.45
N ARG A 124 -21.25 10.32 18.26
CA ARG A 124 -20.98 8.89 18.01
C ARG A 124 -21.39 8.44 16.62
N GLU A 125 -21.89 9.34 15.81
CA GLU A 125 -22.38 9.03 14.47
C GLU A 125 -21.21 8.69 13.54
N VAL A 126 -21.50 7.88 12.52
CA VAL A 126 -20.50 7.50 11.51
C VAL A 126 -20.00 8.72 10.73
N VAL A 127 -20.89 9.70 10.50
CA VAL A 127 -20.57 10.96 9.82
C VAL A 127 -20.34 12.06 10.85
N ALA A 128 -19.21 12.72 10.78
CA ALA A 128 -18.89 13.90 11.57
C ALA A 128 -18.79 15.13 10.66
N VAL A 129 -19.60 16.14 10.96
CA VAL A 129 -19.53 17.44 10.28
C VAL A 129 -18.59 18.34 11.06
N VAL A 130 -17.62 18.93 10.36
CA VAL A 130 -16.65 19.87 10.93
C VAL A 130 -16.87 21.24 10.32
N ALA A 131 -16.87 22.28 11.16
CA ALA A 131 -16.99 23.67 10.72
C ALA A 131 -15.65 24.10 10.09
N ASP A 132 -15.58 24.02 8.78
CA ASP A 132 -14.43 24.42 7.95
C ASP A 132 -14.96 24.87 6.59
N ASP A 133 -14.56 26.06 6.14
CA ASP A 133 -14.95 26.62 4.84
C ASP A 133 -14.23 25.91 3.67
N ALA A 134 -13.11 25.28 3.93
CA ALA A 134 -12.42 24.45 2.93
C ALA A 134 -13.25 23.21 2.60
N ALA A 135 -13.47 22.96 1.31
CA ALA A 135 -14.21 21.79 0.87
C ALA A 135 -13.37 20.52 1.07
N ASP A 136 -13.71 19.73 2.08
CA ASP A 136 -13.01 18.49 2.41
C ASP A 136 -13.97 17.39 2.87
N ALA A 137 -13.66 16.14 2.47
CA ALA A 137 -14.31 14.96 2.98
C ALA A 137 -13.31 13.80 2.95
N PHE A 138 -13.26 13.02 4.02
CA PHE A 138 -12.34 11.89 4.11
C PHE A 138 -12.79 10.87 5.16
N ALA A 139 -12.34 9.64 4.97
CA ALA A 139 -12.55 8.54 5.90
C ALA A 139 -11.42 8.40 6.91
N LEU A 140 -11.72 8.48 8.20
CA LEU A 140 -10.79 8.20 9.30
C LEU A 140 -10.94 6.74 9.73
N PRO A 141 -9.89 5.93 9.59
CA PRO A 141 -9.91 4.56 10.07
C PRO A 141 -9.95 4.54 11.62
N GLY A 142 -10.74 3.63 12.18
CA GLY A 142 -10.88 3.50 13.63
C GLY A 142 -11.85 2.41 14.02
N ARG A 143 -12.16 2.35 15.32
CA ARG A 143 -13.24 1.51 15.89
C ARG A 143 -14.04 2.34 16.88
N PRO A 144 -15.16 2.92 16.43
CA PRO A 144 -15.67 2.95 15.04
C PRO A 144 -14.81 3.84 14.14
N GLY A 145 -14.77 3.54 12.83
CA GLY A 145 -14.25 4.46 11.82
C GLY A 145 -15.28 5.56 11.54
N ARG A 146 -14.82 6.75 11.11
CA ARG A 146 -15.71 7.89 10.88
C ARG A 146 -15.44 8.53 9.53
N VAL A 147 -16.50 9.02 8.90
CA VAL A 147 -16.42 9.91 7.73
C VAL A 147 -16.45 11.34 8.25
N VAL A 148 -15.46 12.12 7.90
CA VAL A 148 -15.41 13.56 8.21
C VAL A 148 -15.81 14.32 6.96
N VAL A 149 -16.69 15.29 7.10
CA VAL A 149 -17.10 16.19 6.02
C VAL A 149 -17.17 17.62 6.53
N SER A 150 -16.59 18.56 5.79
CA SER A 150 -16.60 19.97 6.14
C SER A 150 -17.91 20.65 5.75
N THR A 151 -18.24 21.75 6.45
CA THR A 151 -19.35 22.64 6.05
C THR A 151 -19.15 23.21 4.65
N GLY A 152 -17.89 23.53 4.28
CA GLY A 152 -17.52 23.96 2.94
C GLY A 152 -17.85 22.94 1.86
N MET A 153 -17.55 21.65 2.09
CA MET A 153 -17.93 20.57 1.17
C MET A 153 -19.45 20.42 1.07
N LEU A 154 -20.14 20.48 2.20
CA LEU A 154 -21.61 20.38 2.21
C LEU A 154 -22.29 21.55 1.50
N SER A 155 -21.70 22.74 1.50
CA SER A 155 -22.30 23.92 0.86
C SER A 155 -22.31 23.87 -0.67
N ILE A 156 -21.36 23.15 -1.27
CA ILE A 156 -21.24 23.05 -2.73
C ILE A 156 -22.01 21.87 -3.33
N LEU A 157 -22.45 20.91 -2.52
CA LEU A 157 -23.15 19.70 -2.98
C LEU A 157 -24.63 19.78 -2.65
N ASP A 158 -25.46 19.32 -3.60
CA ASP A 158 -26.86 19.08 -3.33
C ASP A 158 -27.05 17.82 -2.46
N GLU A 159 -28.28 17.57 -1.99
CA GLU A 159 -28.57 16.45 -1.10
C GLU A 159 -28.27 15.07 -1.73
N ALA A 160 -28.52 14.91 -3.02
CA ALA A 160 -28.25 13.67 -3.73
C ALA A 160 -26.73 13.48 -3.93
N GLU A 161 -25.98 14.55 -4.25
CA GLU A 161 -24.54 14.55 -4.37
C GLU A 161 -23.86 14.25 -3.03
N ARG A 162 -24.37 14.81 -1.91
CA ARG A 162 -23.90 14.50 -0.54
C ARG A 162 -24.05 13.02 -0.22
N ARG A 163 -25.21 12.41 -0.55
CA ARG A 163 -25.40 10.96 -0.34
C ARG A 163 -24.35 10.13 -1.09
N VAL A 164 -24.06 10.49 -2.33
CA VAL A 164 -23.04 9.82 -3.13
C VAL A 164 -21.65 9.96 -2.50
N LEU A 165 -21.24 11.18 -2.13
CA LEU A 165 -19.95 11.43 -1.49
C LEU A 165 -19.81 10.63 -0.18
N LEU A 166 -20.82 10.67 0.68
CA LEU A 166 -20.80 9.93 1.94
C LEU A 166 -20.75 8.41 1.73
N ALA A 167 -21.42 7.89 0.70
CA ALA A 167 -21.37 6.49 0.33
C ALA A 167 -19.97 6.09 -0.18
N HIS A 168 -19.31 6.97 -0.95
CA HIS A 168 -17.91 6.79 -1.39
C HIS A 168 -16.94 6.69 -0.19
N GLU A 169 -17.00 7.68 0.72
CA GLU A 169 -16.16 7.69 1.92
C GLU A 169 -16.44 6.50 2.84
N HIS A 170 -17.73 6.13 2.99
CA HIS A 170 -18.10 4.94 3.75
C HIS A 170 -17.55 3.66 3.12
N ALA A 171 -17.46 3.59 1.78
CA ALA A 171 -16.87 2.45 1.09
C ALA A 171 -15.38 2.29 1.42
N HIS A 172 -14.64 3.39 1.63
CA HIS A 172 -13.25 3.33 2.09
C HIS A 172 -13.12 2.72 3.49
N LEU A 173 -14.05 2.99 4.40
CA LEU A 173 -14.08 2.39 5.74
C LEU A 173 -14.47 0.91 5.68
N SER A 174 -15.62 0.61 5.08
CA SER A 174 -16.17 -0.76 5.02
C SER A 174 -15.29 -1.71 4.21
N GLY A 175 -14.66 -1.23 3.13
CA GLY A 175 -13.69 -1.96 2.33
C GLY A 175 -12.29 -2.03 2.95
N ARG A 176 -12.04 -1.32 4.06
CA ARG A 176 -10.71 -1.22 4.71
C ARG A 176 -9.60 -0.83 3.73
N HIS A 177 -9.88 0.09 2.81
CA HIS A 177 -8.95 0.48 1.75
C HIS A 177 -7.61 1.00 2.30
N HIS A 178 -7.60 1.59 3.49
CA HIS A 178 -6.39 2.01 4.20
C HIS A 178 -5.42 0.85 4.50
N VAL A 179 -5.93 -0.37 4.74
CA VAL A 179 -5.08 -1.56 4.98
C VAL A 179 -4.37 -1.98 3.69
N PHE A 180 -5.10 -2.08 2.57
CA PHE A 180 -4.51 -2.43 1.27
C PHE A 180 -3.43 -1.44 0.86
N ARG A 181 -3.71 -0.13 1.00
CA ARG A 181 -2.75 0.93 0.73
C ARG A 181 -1.52 0.86 1.65
N ALA A 182 -1.71 0.56 2.94
CA ALA A 182 -0.60 0.40 3.87
C ALA A 182 0.29 -0.79 3.49
N LEU A 183 -0.31 -1.96 3.20
CA LEU A 183 0.42 -3.17 2.83
C LEU A 183 1.26 -2.98 1.57
N VAL A 184 0.66 -2.45 0.49
CA VAL A 184 1.41 -2.24 -0.75
C VAL A 184 2.52 -1.18 -0.60
N HIS A 185 2.35 -0.19 0.28
CA HIS A 185 3.40 0.78 0.56
C HIS A 185 4.58 0.15 1.30
N VAL A 186 4.32 -0.72 2.27
CA VAL A 186 5.36 -1.46 2.99
C VAL A 186 6.09 -2.41 2.04
N ALA A 187 5.35 -3.17 1.22
CA ALA A 187 5.92 -4.06 0.22
C ALA A 187 6.83 -3.32 -0.78
N ALA A 188 6.36 -2.16 -1.29
CA ALA A 188 7.13 -1.34 -2.23
C ALA A 188 8.32 -0.61 -1.58
N ALA A 189 8.30 -0.38 -0.27
CA ALA A 189 9.46 0.12 0.46
C ALA A 189 10.53 -0.96 0.64
N ALA A 190 10.12 -2.20 0.92
CA ALA A 190 11.03 -3.34 1.02
C ALA A 190 11.61 -3.75 -0.35
N ASN A 191 10.84 -3.63 -1.43
CA ASN A 191 11.29 -3.91 -2.78
C ASN A 191 10.83 -2.79 -3.75
N PRO A 192 11.74 -1.88 -4.16
CA PRO A 192 11.41 -0.74 -5.03
C PRO A 192 10.83 -1.11 -6.40
N MET A 193 11.08 -2.33 -6.91
CA MET A 193 10.48 -2.80 -8.17
C MET A 193 8.96 -2.91 -8.08
N LEU A 194 8.40 -3.02 -6.85
CA LEU A 194 6.96 -3.07 -6.61
C LEU A 194 6.29 -1.67 -6.55
N TRP A 195 7.05 -0.59 -6.73
CA TRP A 195 6.52 0.77 -6.69
C TRP A 195 5.29 1.01 -7.57
N PRO A 196 5.21 0.52 -8.82
CA PRO A 196 4.03 0.70 -9.67
C PRO A 196 2.74 0.10 -9.11
N LEU A 197 2.83 -0.96 -8.27
CA LEU A 197 1.66 -1.56 -7.65
C LEU A 197 0.97 -0.61 -6.65
N ARG A 198 1.69 0.35 -6.08
CA ARG A 198 1.09 1.38 -5.20
C ARG A 198 0.02 2.20 -5.93
N GLY A 199 0.36 2.71 -7.11
CA GLY A 199 -0.58 3.45 -7.94
C GLY A 199 -1.75 2.57 -8.41
N ALA A 200 -1.47 1.33 -8.81
CA ALA A 200 -2.49 0.38 -9.23
C ALA A 200 -3.48 0.05 -8.10
N VAL A 201 -3.01 -0.23 -6.88
CA VAL A 201 -3.88 -0.50 -5.71
C VAL A 201 -4.65 0.76 -5.31
N THR A 202 -4.04 1.94 -5.33
CA THR A 202 -4.76 3.19 -5.10
C THR A 202 -5.89 3.35 -6.12
N PHE A 203 -5.60 3.19 -7.40
CA PHE A 203 -6.60 3.30 -8.47
C PHE A 203 -7.75 2.28 -8.30
N THR A 204 -7.45 1.02 -7.96
CA THR A 204 -8.49 0.00 -7.77
C THR A 204 -9.33 0.23 -6.52
N THR A 205 -8.76 0.78 -5.44
CA THR A 205 -9.52 1.15 -4.24
C THR A 205 -10.45 2.33 -4.50
N GLU A 206 -10.05 3.33 -5.31
CA GLU A 206 -10.94 4.41 -5.75
C GLU A 206 -12.09 3.87 -6.61
N ARG A 207 -11.77 3.08 -7.65
CA ARG A 207 -12.79 2.44 -8.48
C ARG A 207 -13.79 1.61 -7.66
N TRP A 208 -13.29 0.91 -6.62
CA TRP A 208 -14.17 0.14 -5.74
C TRP A 208 -15.11 1.03 -4.92
N ALA A 209 -14.60 2.17 -4.41
CA ALA A 209 -15.42 3.15 -3.72
C ALA A 209 -16.46 3.79 -4.66
N ASP A 210 -16.04 4.14 -5.89
CA ASP A 210 -16.94 4.71 -6.92
C ASP A 210 -18.07 3.73 -7.30
N GLU A 211 -17.78 2.45 -7.52
CA GLU A 211 -18.79 1.44 -7.81
C GLU A 211 -19.81 1.28 -6.66
N ARG A 212 -19.31 1.37 -5.40
CA ARG A 212 -20.18 1.32 -4.22
C ARG A 212 -21.05 2.55 -4.10
N ALA A 213 -20.53 3.73 -4.38
CA ALA A 213 -21.26 4.97 -4.37
C ALA A 213 -22.33 5.01 -5.48
N ALA A 214 -21.99 4.51 -6.67
CA ALA A 214 -22.90 4.44 -7.81
C ALA A 214 -24.02 3.38 -7.67
N ALA A 215 -23.85 2.38 -6.81
CA ALA A 215 -24.87 1.34 -6.61
C ALA A 215 -26.18 1.88 -6.01
N GLY A 216 -26.16 3.04 -5.33
CA GLY A 216 -27.30 3.72 -4.75
C GLY A 216 -27.78 4.97 -5.51
N ALA A 217 -27.18 5.26 -6.67
CA ALA A 217 -27.46 6.47 -7.44
C ALA A 217 -27.33 6.20 -8.94
N ASP A 218 -27.82 7.15 -9.75
CA ASP A 218 -27.52 7.16 -11.18
C ASP A 218 -26.01 7.37 -11.40
N ARG A 219 -25.40 6.59 -12.31
CA ARG A 219 -23.96 6.61 -12.59
C ARG A 219 -23.43 7.98 -13.01
N GLU A 220 -24.20 8.70 -13.82
CA GLU A 220 -23.82 10.04 -14.29
C GLU A 220 -23.79 11.04 -13.12
N ARG A 221 -24.78 10.96 -12.25
CA ARG A 221 -24.85 11.78 -11.03
C ARG A 221 -23.71 11.44 -10.06
N ALA A 222 -23.41 10.15 -9.89
CA ALA A 222 -22.31 9.73 -9.06
C ALA A 222 -20.95 10.27 -9.57
N ALA A 223 -20.69 10.15 -10.87
CA ALA A 223 -19.48 10.68 -11.48
C ALA A 223 -19.37 12.21 -11.33
N ARG A 224 -20.50 12.92 -11.48
CA ARG A 224 -20.57 14.38 -11.33
C ARG A 224 -20.29 14.80 -9.88
N ALA A 225 -20.90 14.15 -8.90
CA ALA A 225 -20.71 14.44 -7.48
C ALA A 225 -19.26 14.23 -7.04
N ILE A 226 -18.67 13.09 -7.41
CA ILE A 226 -17.26 12.75 -7.08
C ILE A 226 -16.30 13.72 -7.79
N GLY A 227 -16.54 14.02 -9.07
CA GLY A 227 -15.73 14.99 -9.83
C GLY A 227 -15.80 16.39 -9.23
N LYS A 228 -16.97 16.85 -8.81
CA LYS A 228 -17.20 18.15 -8.17
C LYS A 228 -16.46 18.23 -6.82
N ALA A 229 -16.56 17.18 -6.01
CA ALA A 229 -15.86 17.09 -4.74
C ALA A 229 -14.34 17.08 -4.90
N ALA A 230 -13.81 16.31 -5.86
CA ALA A 230 -12.38 16.26 -6.17
C ALA A 230 -11.83 17.61 -6.67
N LEU A 231 -12.58 18.32 -7.54
CA LEU A 231 -12.20 19.64 -8.01
C LEU A 231 -12.20 20.67 -6.88
N ALA A 232 -13.16 20.61 -5.97
CA ALA A 232 -13.25 21.50 -4.83
C ALA A 232 -12.09 21.27 -3.83
N HIS A 233 -11.78 20.01 -3.55
CA HIS A 233 -10.63 19.64 -2.72
C HIS A 233 -9.30 20.16 -3.29
N ASN A 234 -9.09 20.06 -4.62
CA ASN A 234 -7.87 20.51 -5.28
C ASN A 234 -7.72 22.04 -5.37
N ARG A 235 -8.79 22.80 -5.18
CA ARG A 235 -8.78 24.28 -5.18
C ARG A 235 -8.33 24.88 -3.84
N ARG A 236 -7.88 24.10 -2.87
CA ARG A 236 -7.28 24.63 -1.65
C ARG A 236 -6.11 25.55 -2.02
N PRO A 237 -6.13 26.85 -1.55
CA PRO A 237 -4.94 27.68 -1.65
C PRO A 237 -3.83 26.98 -0.88
N GLY A 238 -2.71 26.73 -1.57
CA GLY A 238 -1.65 25.84 -1.14
C GLY A 238 -1.16 26.08 0.27
N LEU A 239 -0.91 24.97 0.96
CA LEU A 239 0.19 24.88 1.90
C LEU A 239 1.46 24.75 1.03
N GLY A 240 2.01 25.91 0.62
CA GLY A 240 3.36 26.02 0.09
C GLY A 240 4.38 25.91 1.21
#